data_85ba068155dedea4511b26982e3a87a1
#
_entry.id   85ba068155dedea4511b26982e3a87a1
#
_cell.length_a   1.000
_cell.length_b   1.000
_cell.length_c   1.000
_cell.angle_alpha   90.00
_cell.angle_beta   90.00
_cell.angle_gamma   90.00
#
_symmetry.space_group_name_H-M   'P 1'
#
loop_
_entity.id
_entity.type
_entity.pdbx_description
1 polymer ?
#
loop_
_entity_poly.entity_id
_entity_poly.type
_entity_poly.pdbx_seq_one_letter_code
_entity_poly.pdbx_strand_id
1 'polypeptide(L)'
;DRVVCERCYAPFADYENYLKSNNLPLASLETQTPLADFDFVGFSLQYEMCYSNVFYMLELAGIPVLTEERGEDMPFIVAGGPCTVNPEPMYKYFDFFFVGEGETPWREIIEDYKKMPECTKKDFLRYVDEHYECIYVPSLHPAVYDGDKCVAAPDCRVWRNIEADMNTTFCPSTQLVPNMEIVHDRAVAELFRGCANGCRFCQAGFIYRPVRERTLDNAYNLCVNLLESTGYDELSLNSLSTSDYSQLMPLLDRLL
;
A
#
# COMPACT_ATOMS: atom_id res chain seq x y z
N ASP A 1 8.63 -21.31 7.77
CA ASP A 1 7.72 -21.05 6.66
C ASP A 1 8.04 -19.71 6.03
N ARG A 2 8.04 -19.68 4.70
CA ARG A 2 8.46 -18.51 3.92
C ARG A 2 7.24 -17.65 3.58
N VAL A 3 7.35 -16.32 3.73
CA VAL A 3 6.39 -15.37 3.19
C VAL A 3 6.71 -15.15 1.71
N VAL A 4 5.69 -15.17 0.86
CA VAL A 4 5.78 -14.89 -0.58
C VAL A 4 4.91 -13.68 -0.86
N CYS A 5 5.45 -12.71 -1.58
CA CYS A 5 4.72 -11.54 -2.05
C CYS A 5 4.77 -11.52 -3.58
N GLU A 6 3.61 -11.45 -4.19
CA GLU A 6 3.43 -11.45 -5.64
C GLU A 6 2.58 -10.25 -6.07
N ARG A 7 2.69 -9.88 -7.34
CA ARG A 7 2.02 -8.70 -7.88
C ARG A 7 0.87 -9.09 -8.80
N CYS A 8 -0.16 -8.27 -8.80
CA CYS A 8 -1.24 -8.35 -9.77
C CYS A 8 -1.65 -6.94 -10.20
N TYR A 9 -1.99 -6.76 -11.45
CA TYR A 9 -2.47 -5.50 -12.01
C TYR A 9 -3.84 -5.69 -12.66
N ALA A 10 -4.64 -4.62 -12.68
CA ALA A 10 -5.88 -4.61 -13.43
C ALA A 10 -5.61 -4.84 -14.92
N PRO A 11 -6.18 -5.89 -15.53
CA PRO A 11 -5.91 -6.21 -16.93
C PRO A 11 -6.56 -5.22 -17.89
N PHE A 12 -5.97 -5.04 -19.07
CA PHE A 12 -6.64 -4.41 -20.20
C PHE A 12 -7.65 -5.36 -20.84
N ALA A 13 -8.49 -4.83 -21.73
CA ALA A 13 -9.60 -5.55 -22.34
C ALA A 13 -9.19 -6.81 -23.11
N ASP A 14 -8.00 -6.87 -23.69
CA ASP A 14 -7.47 -8.03 -24.38
C ASP A 14 -7.23 -9.21 -23.43
N TYR A 15 -6.57 -8.95 -22.28
CA TYR A 15 -6.33 -9.98 -21.28
C TYR A 15 -7.59 -10.32 -20.49
N GLU A 16 -8.46 -9.35 -20.22
CA GLU A 16 -9.78 -9.61 -19.65
C GLU A 16 -10.59 -10.59 -20.53
N ASN A 17 -10.65 -10.32 -21.85
CA ASN A 17 -11.35 -11.19 -22.79
C ASN A 17 -10.73 -12.59 -22.85
N TYR A 18 -9.41 -12.69 -22.75
CA TYR A 18 -8.74 -13.98 -22.67
C TYR A 18 -9.14 -14.76 -21.42
N LEU A 19 -9.10 -14.12 -20.24
CA LEU A 19 -9.51 -14.75 -18.98
C LEU A 19 -10.96 -15.24 -19.05
N LYS A 20 -11.89 -14.39 -19.46
CA LYS A 20 -13.31 -14.71 -19.58
C LYS A 20 -13.58 -15.83 -20.59
N SER A 21 -12.95 -15.78 -21.77
CA SER A 21 -13.15 -16.79 -22.83
C SER A 21 -12.63 -18.17 -22.45
N ASN A 22 -11.64 -18.23 -21.57
CA ASN A 22 -11.04 -19.49 -21.11
C ASN A 22 -11.52 -19.90 -19.72
N ASN A 23 -12.44 -19.13 -19.10
CA ASN A 23 -12.93 -19.34 -17.75
C ASN A 23 -11.78 -19.44 -16.72
N LEU A 24 -10.80 -18.54 -16.83
CA LEU A 24 -9.66 -18.44 -15.95
C LEU A 24 -9.84 -17.28 -14.96
N PRO A 25 -9.51 -17.46 -13.68
CA PRO A 25 -9.53 -16.36 -12.71
C PRO A 25 -8.32 -15.42 -12.92
N LEU A 26 -8.43 -14.20 -12.41
CA LEU A 26 -7.29 -13.30 -12.33
C LEU A 26 -6.26 -13.86 -11.36
N ALA A 27 -5.00 -13.87 -11.79
CA ALA A 27 -3.88 -14.48 -11.09
C ALA A 27 -2.70 -13.51 -10.95
N SER A 28 -1.76 -13.84 -10.08
CA SER A 28 -0.51 -13.12 -9.88
C SER A 28 0.42 -13.19 -11.12
N LEU A 29 1.35 -12.27 -11.22
CA LEU A 29 2.30 -12.23 -12.33
C LEU A 29 3.42 -13.27 -12.22
N GLU A 30 3.91 -13.49 -11.02
CA GLU A 30 5.12 -14.28 -10.79
C GLU A 30 4.87 -15.77 -10.96
N THR A 31 3.87 -16.32 -10.29
CA THR A 31 3.59 -17.77 -10.32
C THR A 31 2.29 -18.15 -11.02
N GLN A 32 1.49 -17.16 -11.45
CA GLN A 32 0.15 -17.37 -11.99
C GLN A 32 -0.81 -18.04 -10.99
N THR A 33 -0.59 -17.81 -9.69
CA THR A 33 -1.47 -18.28 -8.64
C THR A 33 -2.75 -17.43 -8.63
N PRO A 34 -3.96 -18.03 -8.63
CA PRO A 34 -5.22 -17.32 -8.50
C PRO A 34 -5.23 -16.41 -7.26
N LEU A 35 -5.78 -15.20 -7.35
CA LEU A 35 -5.81 -14.29 -6.20
C LEU A 35 -6.58 -14.86 -5.01
N ALA A 36 -7.56 -15.72 -5.26
CA ALA A 36 -8.34 -16.37 -4.21
C ALA A 36 -7.53 -17.38 -3.37
N ASP A 37 -6.37 -17.83 -3.86
CA ASP A 37 -5.51 -18.83 -3.19
C ASP A 37 -4.44 -18.18 -2.28
N PHE A 38 -4.43 -16.85 -2.15
CA PHE A 38 -3.54 -16.13 -1.23
C PHE A 38 -4.18 -15.96 0.15
N ASP A 39 -3.38 -15.79 1.19
CA ASP A 39 -3.86 -15.41 2.53
C ASP A 39 -4.36 -13.96 2.56
N PHE A 40 -3.66 -13.06 1.87
CA PHE A 40 -3.95 -11.63 1.80
C PHE A 40 -3.91 -11.14 0.36
N VAL A 41 -4.90 -10.33 -0.02
CA VAL A 41 -4.89 -9.55 -1.26
C VAL A 41 -4.93 -8.07 -0.89
N GLY A 42 -3.82 -7.37 -1.10
CA GLY A 42 -3.63 -5.99 -0.72
C GLY A 42 -3.82 -5.02 -1.90
N PHE A 43 -4.65 -4.00 -1.70
CA PHE A 43 -4.85 -2.92 -2.66
C PHE A 43 -4.22 -1.62 -2.17
N SER A 44 -3.41 -0.99 -3.02
CA SER A 44 -2.89 0.35 -2.76
C SER A 44 -3.82 1.39 -3.37
N LEU A 45 -4.63 2.04 -2.53
CA LEU A 45 -5.61 3.04 -2.95
C LEU A 45 -4.96 4.42 -3.05
N GLN A 46 -4.42 4.73 -4.24
CA GLN A 46 -3.67 5.98 -4.46
C GLN A 46 -4.58 7.20 -4.62
N TYR A 47 -5.77 7.03 -5.21
CA TYR A 47 -6.80 8.06 -5.38
C TYR A 47 -8.16 7.40 -5.65
N GLU A 48 -9.24 8.12 -5.44
CA GLU A 48 -10.60 7.59 -5.40
C GLU A 48 -11.07 7.01 -6.75
N MET A 49 -10.52 7.46 -7.86
CA MET A 49 -10.84 6.93 -9.19
C MET A 49 -10.41 5.47 -9.39
N CYS A 50 -9.52 4.94 -8.54
CA CYS A 50 -9.13 3.53 -8.61
C CYS A 50 -10.11 2.57 -7.93
N TYR A 51 -11.14 3.05 -7.24
CA TYR A 51 -12.07 2.19 -6.50
C TYR A 51 -12.82 1.20 -7.40
N SER A 52 -13.21 1.62 -8.61
CA SER A 52 -13.85 0.73 -9.57
C SER A 52 -12.95 -0.42 -10.02
N ASN A 53 -11.63 -0.21 -10.06
CA ASN A 53 -10.67 -1.25 -10.42
C ASN A 53 -10.58 -2.33 -9.34
N VAL A 54 -10.81 -2.00 -8.06
CA VAL A 54 -10.87 -2.98 -6.97
C VAL A 54 -11.99 -3.98 -7.25
N PHE A 55 -13.20 -3.48 -7.52
CA PHE A 55 -14.36 -4.33 -7.80
C PHE A 55 -14.13 -5.19 -9.04
N TYR A 56 -13.64 -4.59 -10.10
CA TYR A 56 -13.30 -5.26 -11.34
C TYR A 56 -12.29 -6.40 -11.14
N MET A 57 -11.22 -6.17 -10.35
CA MET A 57 -10.21 -7.19 -10.07
C MET A 57 -10.77 -8.32 -9.19
N LEU A 58 -11.59 -8.01 -8.18
CA LEU A 58 -12.23 -9.01 -7.33
C LEU A 58 -13.18 -9.89 -8.14
N GLU A 59 -14.02 -9.29 -9.02
CA GLU A 59 -14.91 -10.04 -9.90
C GLU A 59 -14.15 -10.98 -10.84
N LEU A 60 -13.06 -10.50 -11.47
CA LEU A 60 -12.21 -11.33 -12.32
C LEU A 60 -11.47 -12.45 -11.57
N ALA A 61 -11.20 -12.23 -10.29
CA ALA A 61 -10.58 -13.23 -9.42
C ALA A 61 -11.58 -14.26 -8.87
N GLY A 62 -12.89 -14.05 -9.09
CA GLY A 62 -13.93 -14.88 -8.49
C GLY A 62 -14.10 -14.69 -6.98
N ILE A 63 -13.63 -13.56 -6.45
CA ILE A 63 -13.73 -13.20 -5.03
C ILE A 63 -14.99 -12.31 -4.84
N PRO A 64 -15.90 -12.66 -3.92
CA PRO A 64 -17.06 -11.82 -3.63
C PRO A 64 -16.65 -10.39 -3.26
N VAL A 65 -17.34 -9.41 -3.87
CA VAL A 65 -16.98 -7.98 -3.68
C VAL A 65 -17.30 -7.51 -2.26
N LEU A 66 -18.44 -7.93 -1.72
CA LEU A 66 -18.82 -7.57 -0.35
C LEU A 66 -18.14 -8.46 0.69
N THR A 67 -17.64 -7.85 1.77
CA THR A 67 -17.02 -8.59 2.89
C THR A 67 -17.97 -9.62 3.50
N GLU A 68 -19.24 -9.29 3.64
CA GLU A 68 -20.25 -10.18 4.23
C GLU A 68 -20.53 -11.45 3.41
N GLU A 69 -20.16 -11.47 2.14
CA GLU A 69 -20.31 -12.61 1.23
C GLU A 69 -19.07 -13.53 1.22
N ARG A 70 -17.96 -13.09 1.83
CA ARG A 70 -16.70 -13.85 1.87
C ARG A 70 -16.65 -14.79 3.06
N GLY A 71 -16.43 -16.10 2.79
CA GLY A 71 -16.24 -17.13 3.81
C GLY A 71 -14.82 -17.16 4.39
N GLU A 72 -14.60 -18.10 5.30
CA GLU A 72 -13.30 -18.34 5.94
C GLU A 72 -12.22 -18.84 4.95
N ASP A 73 -12.64 -19.40 3.83
CA ASP A 73 -11.81 -19.93 2.75
C ASP A 73 -11.29 -18.86 1.77
N MET A 74 -11.80 -17.62 1.88
CA MET A 74 -11.38 -16.53 1.02
C MET A 74 -10.22 -15.74 1.64
N PRO A 75 -9.37 -15.07 0.84
CA PRO A 75 -8.30 -14.23 1.37
C PRO A 75 -8.83 -13.04 2.18
N PHE A 76 -7.98 -12.48 3.04
CA PHE A 76 -8.23 -11.13 3.57
C PHE A 76 -8.06 -10.11 2.46
N ILE A 77 -9.07 -9.31 2.22
CA ILE A 77 -8.99 -8.19 1.28
C ILE A 77 -8.68 -6.92 2.06
N VAL A 78 -7.50 -6.38 1.84
CA VAL A 78 -6.97 -5.29 2.65
C VAL A 78 -6.60 -4.07 1.81
N ALA A 79 -6.74 -2.88 2.38
CA ALA A 79 -6.40 -1.65 1.70
C ALA A 79 -5.31 -0.85 2.43
N GLY A 80 -4.39 -0.30 1.65
CA GLY A 80 -3.41 0.71 2.06
C GLY A 80 -3.42 1.92 1.13
N GLY A 81 -2.50 2.85 1.35
CA GLY A 81 -2.36 4.04 0.52
C GLY A 81 -3.11 5.27 1.03
N PRO A 82 -2.96 6.43 0.37
CA PRO A 82 -3.45 7.71 0.88
C PRO A 82 -4.97 7.80 1.05
N CYS A 83 -5.76 7.05 0.27
CA CYS A 83 -7.21 7.07 0.39
C CYS A 83 -7.72 6.41 1.69
N THR A 84 -6.89 5.61 2.38
CA THR A 84 -7.30 4.96 3.63
C THR A 84 -7.50 5.92 4.80
N VAL A 85 -7.10 7.19 4.67
CA VAL A 85 -7.43 8.25 5.64
C VAL A 85 -8.93 8.60 5.64
N ASN A 86 -9.67 8.18 4.60
CA ASN A 86 -11.13 8.24 4.51
C ASN A 86 -11.65 6.88 4.01
N PRO A 87 -11.69 5.85 4.87
CA PRO A 87 -12.03 4.49 4.47
C PRO A 87 -13.52 4.27 4.22
N GLU A 88 -14.39 5.11 4.78
CA GLU A 88 -15.86 4.91 4.79
C GLU A 88 -16.50 4.71 3.42
N PRO A 89 -16.08 5.35 2.31
CA PRO A 89 -16.65 5.04 1.00
C PRO A 89 -16.46 3.58 0.56
N MET A 90 -15.47 2.90 1.14
CA MET A 90 -15.06 1.54 0.76
C MET A 90 -15.24 0.50 1.88
N TYR A 91 -15.86 0.85 3.00
CA TYR A 91 -15.90 0.04 4.22
C TYR A 91 -16.53 -1.36 4.04
N LYS A 92 -17.46 -1.51 3.11
CA LYS A 92 -18.13 -2.80 2.84
C LYS A 92 -17.31 -3.80 2.05
N TYR A 93 -16.17 -3.35 1.50
CA TYR A 93 -15.41 -4.11 0.50
C TYR A 93 -14.08 -4.63 1.01
N PHE A 94 -13.60 -4.11 2.15
CA PHE A 94 -12.34 -4.49 2.75
C PHE A 94 -12.52 -5.09 4.14
N ASP A 95 -11.74 -6.12 4.44
CA ASP A 95 -11.72 -6.73 5.77
C ASP A 95 -11.07 -5.79 6.78
N PHE A 96 -9.98 -5.11 6.38
CA PHE A 96 -9.42 -4.00 7.13
C PHE A 96 -8.64 -3.02 6.26
N PHE A 97 -8.47 -1.81 6.79
CA PHE A 97 -7.66 -0.74 6.20
C PHE A 97 -6.42 -0.51 7.04
N PHE A 98 -5.29 -0.39 6.36
CA PHE A 98 -4.04 0.04 6.94
C PHE A 98 -3.87 1.55 6.70
N VAL A 99 -3.76 2.35 7.76
CA VAL A 99 -3.66 3.81 7.67
C VAL A 99 -2.24 4.25 7.96
N GLY A 100 -1.54 4.73 6.95
CA GLY A 100 -0.19 5.27 7.06
C GLY A 100 0.88 4.45 6.35
N GLU A 101 2.07 4.44 6.92
CA GLU A 101 3.28 3.84 6.37
C GLU A 101 3.45 2.42 6.91
N GLY A 102 3.57 1.44 6.01
CA GLY A 102 3.41 0.03 6.34
C GLY A 102 4.71 -0.76 6.55
N GLU A 103 5.89 -0.15 6.39
CA GLU A 103 7.17 -0.86 6.33
C GLU A 103 7.41 -1.74 7.56
N THR A 104 7.15 -1.21 8.75
CA THR A 104 7.35 -1.95 10.01
C THR A 104 6.10 -2.74 10.41
N PRO A 105 4.91 -2.12 10.59
CA PRO A 105 3.75 -2.83 11.14
C PRO A 105 3.20 -3.92 10.22
N TRP A 106 3.27 -3.73 8.90
CA TRP A 106 2.78 -4.78 7.98
C TRP A 106 3.58 -6.08 8.09
N ARG A 107 4.88 -5.97 8.27
CA ARG A 107 5.74 -7.13 8.54
C ARG A 107 5.36 -7.82 9.84
N GLU A 108 5.08 -7.05 10.89
CA GLU A 108 4.67 -7.59 12.20
C GLU A 108 3.31 -8.30 12.11
N ILE A 109 2.33 -7.72 11.42
CA ILE A 109 1.01 -8.31 11.18
C ILE A 109 1.13 -9.68 10.49
N ILE A 110 1.97 -9.80 9.46
CA ILE A 110 2.21 -11.07 8.77
C ILE A 110 2.88 -12.10 9.69
N GLU A 111 3.86 -11.69 10.50
CA GLU A 111 4.52 -12.59 11.44
C GLU A 111 3.57 -13.04 12.57
N ASP A 112 2.64 -12.19 12.98
CA ASP A 112 1.63 -12.57 13.97
C ASP A 112 0.57 -13.51 13.37
N TYR A 113 0.14 -13.26 12.13
CA TYR A 113 -0.74 -14.19 11.42
C TYR A 113 -0.15 -15.60 11.34
N LYS A 114 1.14 -15.73 11.02
CA LYS A 114 1.85 -17.02 10.99
C LYS A 114 1.87 -17.76 12.33
N LYS A 115 1.78 -17.04 13.45
CA LYS A 115 1.71 -17.64 14.80
C LYS A 115 0.31 -18.12 15.17
N MET A 116 -0.70 -17.82 14.36
CA MET A 116 -2.11 -18.09 14.63
C MET A 116 -2.76 -19.00 13.56
N PRO A 117 -2.18 -20.17 13.23
CA PRO A 117 -2.60 -20.99 12.09
C PRO A 117 -4.03 -21.55 12.21
N GLU A 118 -4.58 -21.63 13.42
CA GLU A 118 -5.91 -22.18 13.70
C GLU A 118 -6.96 -21.07 13.98
N CYS A 119 -6.59 -19.77 13.84
CA CYS A 119 -7.54 -18.70 14.12
C CYS A 119 -8.54 -18.52 12.96
N THR A 120 -9.78 -18.15 13.32
CA THR A 120 -10.75 -17.72 12.31
C THR A 120 -10.41 -16.33 11.79
N LYS A 121 -10.92 -15.97 10.60
CA LYS A 121 -10.79 -14.59 10.09
C LYS A 121 -11.27 -13.56 11.10
N LYS A 122 -12.38 -13.85 11.76
CA LYS A 122 -12.95 -12.96 12.77
C LYS A 122 -12.04 -12.78 13.99
N ASP A 123 -11.36 -13.83 14.43
CA ASP A 123 -10.44 -13.74 15.56
C ASP A 123 -9.19 -12.95 15.18
N PHE A 124 -8.68 -13.16 13.97
CA PHE A 124 -7.55 -12.37 13.46
C PHE A 124 -7.91 -10.88 13.28
N LEU A 125 -9.10 -10.56 12.76
CA LEU A 125 -9.56 -9.18 12.64
C LEU A 125 -9.65 -8.48 14.00
N ARG A 126 -10.12 -9.18 15.05
CA ARG A 126 -10.10 -8.63 16.42
C ARG A 126 -8.69 -8.43 16.93
N TYR A 127 -7.82 -9.39 16.66
CA TYR A 127 -6.43 -9.32 17.08
C TYR A 127 -5.73 -8.07 16.46
N VAL A 128 -5.86 -7.85 15.16
CA VAL A 128 -5.20 -6.70 14.51
C VAL A 128 -5.81 -5.36 14.95
N ASP A 129 -7.11 -5.30 15.22
CA ASP A 129 -7.80 -4.13 15.74
C ASP A 129 -7.32 -3.75 17.15
N GLU A 130 -7.08 -4.75 18.00
CA GLU A 130 -6.63 -4.55 19.38
C GLU A 130 -5.14 -4.22 19.51
N HIS A 131 -4.31 -4.70 18.58
CA HIS A 131 -2.84 -4.62 18.70
C HIS A 131 -2.19 -3.57 17.81
N TYR A 132 -2.89 -3.08 16.78
CA TYR A 132 -2.35 -2.14 15.79
C TYR A 132 -3.23 -0.90 15.66
N GLU A 133 -2.81 0.20 16.29
CA GLU A 133 -3.54 1.48 16.28
C GLU A 133 -3.78 2.07 14.86
N CYS A 134 -3.01 1.59 13.87
CA CYS A 134 -3.11 2.02 12.47
C CYS A 134 -4.06 1.17 11.61
N ILE A 135 -4.70 0.18 12.21
CA ILE A 135 -5.68 -0.67 11.53
C ILE A 135 -7.10 -0.16 11.81
N TYR A 136 -7.91 -0.14 10.77
CA TYR A 136 -9.35 0.06 10.85
C TYR A 136 -10.08 -1.18 10.34
N VAL A 137 -10.86 -1.82 11.19
CA VAL A 137 -11.67 -3.00 10.88
C VAL A 137 -13.15 -2.60 10.83
N PRO A 138 -13.74 -2.35 9.65
CA PRO A 138 -15.11 -1.82 9.56
C PRO A 138 -16.18 -2.73 10.18
N SER A 139 -15.99 -4.05 10.14
CA SER A 139 -16.93 -5.01 10.71
C SER A 139 -17.02 -4.95 12.24
N LEU A 140 -15.98 -4.46 12.91
CA LEU A 140 -15.94 -4.27 14.36
C LEU A 140 -16.42 -2.86 14.77
N HIS A 141 -16.30 -1.90 13.87
CA HIS A 141 -16.66 -0.49 14.07
C HIS A 141 -17.66 -0.03 13.01
N PRO A 142 -18.89 -0.58 13.01
CA PRO A 142 -19.87 -0.23 11.99
C PRO A 142 -20.24 1.26 12.08
N ALA A 143 -20.31 1.92 10.93
CA ALA A 143 -20.78 3.28 10.85
C ALA A 143 -22.24 3.37 11.35
N VAL A 144 -22.52 4.33 12.20
CA VAL A 144 -23.86 4.61 12.71
C VAL A 144 -24.48 5.75 11.90
N TYR A 145 -25.69 5.53 11.40
CA TYR A 145 -26.44 6.54 10.66
C TYR A 145 -27.58 7.09 11.52
N ASP A 146 -27.71 8.41 11.52
CA ASP A 146 -28.87 9.14 12.04
C ASP A 146 -29.56 9.79 10.83
N GLY A 147 -30.62 9.16 10.34
CA GLY A 147 -31.23 9.49 9.05
C GLY A 147 -30.22 9.31 7.91
N ASP A 148 -30.02 10.37 7.11
CA ASP A 148 -29.05 10.37 5.99
C ASP A 148 -27.63 10.79 6.42
N LYS A 149 -27.43 11.09 7.69
CA LYS A 149 -26.16 11.56 8.24
C LYS A 149 -25.38 10.42 8.86
N CYS A 150 -24.20 10.13 8.32
CA CYS A 150 -23.28 9.20 8.94
C CYS A 150 -22.70 9.80 10.22
N VAL A 151 -22.87 9.11 11.33
CA VAL A 151 -22.27 9.41 12.63
C VAL A 151 -21.27 8.29 12.90
N ALA A 152 -19.99 8.59 12.96
CA ALA A 152 -18.95 7.61 13.26
C ALA A 152 -19.18 6.93 14.60
N ALA A 153 -18.80 5.67 14.74
CA ALA A 153 -18.83 4.99 16.04
C ALA A 153 -18.00 5.77 17.07
N PRO A 154 -18.54 6.02 18.28
CA PRO A 154 -17.94 6.97 19.24
C PRO A 154 -16.51 6.63 19.69
N ASP A 155 -16.15 5.35 19.68
CA ASP A 155 -14.89 4.85 20.26
C ASP A 155 -13.87 4.40 19.23
N CYS A 156 -14.15 4.56 17.94
CA CYS A 156 -13.21 4.19 16.89
C CYS A 156 -12.22 5.32 16.64
N ARG A 157 -10.98 5.14 17.06
CA ARG A 157 -9.85 6.03 16.75
C ARG A 157 -8.75 5.23 16.10
N VAL A 158 -8.40 5.63 14.88
CA VAL A 158 -7.28 5.04 14.14
C VAL A 158 -6.16 6.08 14.05
N TRP A 159 -4.96 5.67 14.43
CA TRP A 159 -3.77 6.51 14.36
C TRP A 159 -2.94 6.13 13.15
N ARG A 160 -2.69 7.11 12.31
CA ARG A 160 -1.84 6.90 11.15
C ARG A 160 -0.42 6.48 11.56
N ASN A 161 0.06 5.33 11.11
CA ASN A 161 1.46 4.96 11.32
C ASN A 161 2.41 5.88 10.55
N ILE A 162 3.52 6.21 11.18
CA ILE A 162 4.56 7.07 10.64
C ILE A 162 5.92 6.44 10.93
N GLU A 163 6.67 6.12 9.90
CA GLU A 163 8.07 5.76 10.03
C GLU A 163 8.87 7.03 10.41
N ALA A 164 9.27 7.12 11.66
CA ALA A 164 9.81 8.36 12.23
C ALA A 164 11.19 8.73 11.67
N ASP A 165 12.04 7.74 11.39
CA ASP A 165 13.40 7.95 10.88
C ASP A 165 13.57 7.34 9.47
N MET A 166 13.64 8.20 8.48
CA MET A 166 13.85 7.81 7.09
C MET A 166 15.20 7.14 6.83
N ASN A 167 16.17 7.26 7.73
CA ASN A 167 17.48 6.65 7.54
C ASN A 167 17.50 5.18 7.93
N THR A 168 16.61 4.76 8.83
CA THR A 168 16.45 3.38 9.30
C THR A 168 15.26 2.67 8.68
N THR A 169 14.30 3.42 8.13
CA THR A 169 13.14 2.87 7.41
C THR A 169 13.59 2.02 6.23
N PHE A 170 13.00 0.84 6.10
CA PHE A 170 13.30 -0.07 5.00
C PHE A 170 13.16 0.64 3.65
N CYS A 171 14.20 0.53 2.85
CA CYS A 171 14.20 1.00 1.46
C CYS A 171 14.92 -0.06 0.62
N PRO A 172 14.34 -0.49 -0.51
CA PRO A 172 15.03 -1.43 -1.40
C PRO A 172 16.36 -0.85 -1.88
N SER A 173 17.44 -1.57 -1.64
CA SER A 173 18.76 -1.23 -2.19
C SER A 173 18.94 -1.73 -3.63
N THR A 174 18.02 -2.59 -4.07
CA THR A 174 17.99 -3.17 -5.42
C THR A 174 16.59 -2.97 -5.99
N GLN A 175 16.48 -2.19 -7.03
CA GLN A 175 15.23 -1.96 -7.75
C GLN A 175 15.00 -3.07 -8.78
N LEU A 176 13.75 -3.51 -8.96
CA LEU A 176 13.39 -4.40 -10.06
C LEU A 176 13.47 -3.64 -11.37
N VAL A 177 14.25 -4.19 -12.30
CA VAL A 177 14.40 -3.63 -13.64
C VAL A 177 13.48 -4.42 -14.59
N PRO A 178 12.55 -3.74 -15.30
CA PRO A 178 11.71 -4.42 -16.29
C PRO A 178 12.54 -4.91 -17.47
N ASN A 179 12.07 -6.00 -18.09
CA ASN A 179 12.68 -6.55 -19.30
C ASN A 179 12.14 -5.92 -20.59
N MET A 180 11.34 -4.87 -20.47
CA MET A 180 10.74 -4.12 -21.56
C MET A 180 10.88 -2.62 -21.28
N GLU A 181 10.86 -1.81 -22.33
CA GLU A 181 10.90 -0.36 -22.22
C GLU A 181 9.65 0.17 -21.49
N ILE A 182 9.85 1.04 -20.52
CA ILE A 182 8.79 1.69 -19.73
C ILE A 182 8.95 3.21 -19.76
N VAL A 183 7.87 3.94 -19.38
CA VAL A 183 7.84 5.42 -19.45
C VAL A 183 8.87 6.06 -18.50
N HIS A 184 9.15 5.45 -17.35
CA HIS A 184 10.10 5.93 -16.34
C HIS A 184 11.25 4.95 -16.15
N ASP A 185 12.02 4.73 -17.20
CA ASP A 185 13.12 3.76 -17.25
C ASP A 185 14.40 4.33 -16.62
N ARG A 186 14.38 4.45 -15.29
CA ARG A 186 15.42 5.08 -14.48
C ARG A 186 15.37 4.64 -13.01
N ALA A 187 16.49 4.81 -12.30
CA ALA A 187 16.52 4.64 -10.84
C ALA A 187 15.76 5.77 -10.13
N VAL A 188 15.07 5.45 -9.05
CA VAL A 188 14.28 6.41 -8.28
C VAL A 188 14.65 6.36 -6.81
N ALA A 189 15.20 7.46 -6.27
CA ALA A 189 15.57 7.58 -4.86
C ALA A 189 14.61 8.50 -4.10
N GLU A 190 13.94 7.98 -3.06
CA GLU A 190 13.11 8.78 -2.15
C GLU A 190 13.98 9.51 -1.13
N LEU A 191 13.96 10.86 -1.17
CA LEU A 191 14.78 11.70 -0.30
C LEU A 191 14.13 12.00 1.03
N PHE A 192 12.82 12.26 1.02
CA PHE A 192 12.06 12.58 2.22
C PHE A 192 10.57 12.37 2.02
N ARG A 193 9.84 12.28 3.12
CA ARG A 193 8.37 12.22 3.17
C ARG A 193 7.81 13.45 3.86
N GLY A 194 6.57 13.79 3.48
CA GLY A 194 5.89 14.98 3.97
C GLY A 194 6.15 16.22 3.12
N CYS A 195 5.37 17.26 3.39
CA CYS A 195 5.52 18.57 2.75
C CYS A 195 5.07 19.67 3.70
N ALA A 196 5.88 20.72 3.83
CA ALA A 196 5.62 21.85 4.73
C ALA A 196 4.88 23.01 4.06
N ASN A 197 4.69 22.99 2.74
CA ASN A 197 4.19 24.15 1.96
C ASN A 197 2.74 24.55 2.31
N GLY A 198 1.90 23.64 2.81
CA GLY A 198 0.55 23.95 3.27
C GLY A 198 -0.40 24.46 2.19
N CYS A 199 -0.22 24.07 0.93
CA CYS A 199 -1.08 24.45 -0.18
C CYS A 199 -2.54 24.07 0.12
N ARG A 200 -3.47 25.02 0.00
CA ARG A 200 -4.88 24.83 0.43
C ARG A 200 -5.64 23.76 -0.34
N PHE A 201 -5.24 23.47 -1.56
CA PHE A 201 -5.85 22.44 -2.41
C PHE A 201 -5.22 21.06 -2.23
N CYS A 202 -4.07 20.94 -1.55
CA CYS A 202 -3.25 19.74 -1.57
C CYS A 202 -3.51 18.86 -0.33
N GLN A 203 -4.20 17.75 -0.52
CA GLN A 203 -4.43 16.75 0.53
C GLN A 203 -3.12 16.10 1.00
N ALA A 204 -2.19 15.84 0.09
CA ALA A 204 -0.90 15.20 0.42
C ALA A 204 -0.09 15.98 1.46
N GLY A 205 -0.13 17.31 1.43
CA GLY A 205 0.51 18.17 2.42
C GLY A 205 -0.02 18.00 3.85
N PHE A 206 -1.18 17.36 4.03
CA PHE A 206 -1.76 17.03 5.34
C PHE A 206 -1.58 15.55 5.67
N ILE A 207 -1.80 14.65 4.72
CA ILE A 207 -1.70 13.20 4.91
C ILE A 207 -0.29 12.78 5.31
N TYR A 208 0.76 13.33 4.69
CA TYR A 208 2.13 12.85 4.85
C TYR A 208 2.98 13.61 5.88
N ARG A 209 2.41 14.52 6.67
CA ARG A 209 3.12 15.18 7.78
C ARG A 209 3.50 14.18 8.87
N PRO A 210 4.62 14.45 9.61
CA PRO A 210 5.59 15.53 9.46
C PRO A 210 6.55 15.34 8.29
N VAL A 211 7.33 16.38 7.97
CA VAL A 211 8.47 16.26 7.05
C VAL A 211 9.59 15.48 7.75
N ARG A 212 10.11 14.45 7.08
CA ARG A 212 11.22 13.59 7.56
C ARG A 212 12.17 13.33 6.42
N GLU A 213 13.39 13.80 6.58
CA GLU A 213 14.41 13.77 5.55
C GLU A 213 15.46 12.68 5.83
N ARG A 214 16.00 12.09 4.77
CA ARG A 214 17.24 11.32 4.85
C ARG A 214 18.41 12.25 5.09
N THR A 215 19.43 11.79 5.82
CA THR A 215 20.71 12.48 5.88
C THR A 215 21.40 12.46 4.52
N LEU A 216 22.34 13.40 4.30
CA LEU A 216 23.13 13.48 3.07
C LEU A 216 23.81 12.14 2.73
N ASP A 217 24.44 11.52 3.71
CA ASP A 217 25.15 10.24 3.50
C ASP A 217 24.19 9.10 3.15
N ASN A 218 23.02 9.03 3.82
CA ASN A 218 22.03 8.02 3.52
C ASN A 218 21.45 8.21 2.11
N ALA A 219 21.08 9.43 1.75
CA ALA A 219 20.56 9.76 0.41
C ALA A 219 21.59 9.46 -0.68
N TYR A 220 22.85 9.84 -0.48
CA TYR A 220 23.93 9.56 -1.43
C TYR A 220 24.14 8.06 -1.62
N ASN A 221 24.27 7.30 -0.54
CA ASN A 221 24.47 5.85 -0.61
C ASN A 221 23.27 5.15 -1.28
N LEU A 222 22.06 5.61 -1.01
CA LEU A 222 20.86 5.09 -1.68
C LEU A 222 20.93 5.32 -3.20
N CYS A 223 21.28 6.54 -3.63
CA CYS A 223 21.43 6.87 -5.05
C CYS A 223 22.46 5.98 -5.75
N VAL A 224 23.65 5.86 -5.14
CA VAL A 224 24.75 5.04 -5.68
C VAL A 224 24.34 3.56 -5.77
N ASN A 225 23.79 3.00 -4.70
CA ASN A 225 23.37 1.60 -4.65
C ASN A 225 22.30 1.29 -5.72
N LEU A 226 21.34 2.21 -5.92
CA LEU A 226 20.32 2.06 -6.93
C LEU A 226 20.90 2.06 -8.35
N LEU A 227 21.80 3.00 -8.67
CA LEU A 227 22.47 3.05 -9.98
C LEU A 227 23.33 1.80 -10.22
N GLU A 228 24.13 1.39 -9.23
CA GLU A 228 25.00 0.20 -9.36
C GLU A 228 24.20 -1.10 -9.49
N SER A 229 23.08 -1.23 -8.78
CA SER A 229 22.27 -2.46 -8.80
C SER A 229 21.39 -2.60 -10.03
N THR A 230 20.99 -1.49 -10.66
CA THR A 230 20.09 -1.48 -11.82
C THR A 230 20.82 -1.35 -13.14
N GLY A 231 22.00 -0.72 -13.15
CA GLY A 231 22.71 -0.35 -14.35
C GLY A 231 22.10 0.82 -15.12
N TYR A 232 21.14 1.55 -14.51
CA TYR A 232 20.63 2.79 -15.08
C TYR A 232 21.70 3.88 -15.04
N ASP A 233 21.70 4.74 -16.04
CA ASP A 233 22.52 5.96 -16.12
C ASP A 233 21.72 7.22 -15.78
N GLU A 234 20.41 7.07 -15.54
CA GLU A 234 19.51 8.14 -15.15
C GLU A 234 18.94 7.90 -13.73
N LEU A 235 18.95 8.97 -12.91
CA LEU A 235 18.44 8.96 -11.53
C LEU A 235 17.40 10.05 -11.33
N SER A 236 16.22 9.67 -10.81
CA SER A 236 15.22 10.62 -10.30
C SER A 236 15.28 10.72 -8.79
N LEU A 237 15.37 11.94 -8.28
CA LEU A 237 15.20 12.26 -6.87
C LEU A 237 13.71 12.50 -6.61
N ASN A 238 13.11 11.73 -5.69
CA ASN A 238 11.66 11.72 -5.46
C ASN A 238 11.28 12.20 -4.06
N SER A 239 10.28 13.07 -4.02
CA SER A 239 9.57 13.51 -2.83
C SER A 239 8.37 14.37 -3.24
N LEU A 240 7.53 14.80 -2.29
CA LEU A 240 6.41 15.71 -2.58
C LEU A 240 6.86 17.12 -3.01
N SER A 241 8.08 17.54 -2.66
CA SER A 241 8.64 18.86 -3.00
C SER A 241 10.17 18.81 -2.96
N THR A 242 10.77 18.16 -3.95
CA THR A 242 12.20 17.82 -3.95
C THR A 242 13.12 19.03 -3.83
N SER A 243 12.72 20.19 -4.35
CA SER A 243 13.45 21.45 -4.19
C SER A 243 13.57 21.92 -2.75
N ASP A 244 12.72 21.44 -1.84
CA ASP A 244 12.72 21.80 -0.42
C ASP A 244 13.61 20.87 0.42
N TYR A 245 14.25 19.87 -0.17
CA TYR A 245 15.18 19.01 0.55
C TYR A 245 16.38 19.81 1.06
N SER A 246 16.62 19.79 2.38
CA SER A 246 17.60 20.63 3.03
C SER A 246 19.04 20.38 2.56
N GLN A 247 19.35 19.18 2.07
CA GLN A 247 20.67 18.76 1.60
C GLN A 247 20.74 18.62 0.06
N LEU A 248 19.82 19.27 -0.70
CA LEU A 248 19.75 19.06 -2.15
C LEU A 248 21.05 19.46 -2.86
N MET A 249 21.55 20.68 -2.61
CA MET A 249 22.77 21.14 -3.28
C MET A 249 24.00 20.33 -2.90
N PRO A 250 24.27 20.04 -1.61
CA PRO A 250 25.35 19.13 -1.23
C PRO A 250 25.23 17.72 -1.84
N LEU A 251 24.00 17.21 -2.00
CA LEU A 251 23.79 15.91 -2.63
C LEU A 251 24.13 15.95 -4.12
N LEU A 252 23.70 16.98 -4.84
CA LEU A 252 24.02 17.16 -6.26
C LEU A 252 25.52 17.33 -6.49
N ASP A 253 26.18 18.16 -5.67
CA ASP A 253 27.65 18.38 -5.75
C ASP A 253 28.45 17.07 -5.52
N ARG A 254 27.87 16.12 -4.79
CA ARG A 254 28.51 14.83 -4.50
C ARG A 254 28.23 13.76 -5.55
N LEU A 255 27.10 13.86 -6.26
CA LEU A 255 26.70 12.92 -7.32
C LEU A 255 27.32 13.27 -8.68
N LEU A 256 27.63 14.54 -8.95
CA LEU A 256 28.24 15.05 -10.18
C LEU A 256 29.77 14.99 -10.12
#